data_00ba6fcf7e29fea4a7da355a28b4431e
#
_entry.id   00ba6fcf7e29fea4a7da355a28b4431e
#
_cell.length_a   1.000
_cell.length_b   1.000
_cell.length_c   1.000
_cell.angle_alpha   90.00
_cell.angle_beta   90.00
_cell.angle_gamma   90.00
#
_symmetry.space_group_name_H-M   'P 1'
#
loop_
_entity.id
_entity.type
_entity.pdbx_description
1 polymer ?
#
loop_
_entity_poly.entity_id
_entity_poly.type
_entity_poly.pdbx_seq_one_letter_code
_entity_poly.pdbx_strand_id
1 'polypeptide(L)'
;EVTPVSIITVGEEEKKGVSSPIILPDLAILDPELTLGLPATTTASTGIDAMVHAIEGYASSNKNNNVISKMLAIEALKLLGGSIEKAVMDGSNVEARGNMLIGAMLAGKAFANSPVAAVHALAYPIGGTFHISHGLSNSLVLPYVLRFNSVDLKAAKDYAELAPYVFPKLDINKGTQAVCAEFIDKLEDLSKRLGLPQKLREVDIPKNACEKMASDAMKQTRLLVNNPREVTEKDAFNIYQSAW
;
A
#
# COMPACT_ATOMS: atom_id res chain seq x y z
N GLU A 1 -9.63 -11.59 3.46
CA GLU A 1 -10.45 -12.47 4.31
C GLU A 1 -11.17 -11.76 5.45
N VAL A 2 -10.99 -10.45 5.61
CA VAL A 2 -11.57 -9.68 6.72
C VAL A 2 -12.26 -8.39 6.27
N THR A 3 -12.54 -8.25 5.00
CA THR A 3 -13.15 -7.05 4.43
C THR A 3 -14.44 -7.38 3.65
N PRO A 4 -15.39 -6.44 3.58
CA PRO A 4 -16.57 -6.60 2.74
C PRO A 4 -16.29 -6.26 1.26
N VAL A 5 -15.03 -6.37 0.82
CA VAL A 5 -14.59 -5.96 -0.52
C VAL A 5 -13.93 -7.12 -1.24
N SER A 6 -14.29 -7.31 -2.50
CA SER A 6 -13.65 -8.22 -3.44
C SER A 6 -13.34 -7.47 -4.74
N ILE A 7 -12.12 -7.63 -5.24
CA ILE A 7 -11.70 -7.04 -6.52
C ILE A 7 -11.71 -8.14 -7.56
N ILE A 8 -12.52 -7.97 -8.60
CA ILE A 8 -12.67 -8.93 -9.69
C ILE A 8 -12.24 -8.29 -11.02
N THR A 9 -11.69 -9.10 -11.91
CA THR A 9 -11.43 -8.67 -13.29
C THR A 9 -12.68 -8.94 -14.13
N VAL A 10 -13.18 -7.90 -14.81
CA VAL A 10 -14.33 -7.99 -15.71
C VAL A 10 -13.82 -7.71 -17.14
N GLY A 11 -14.09 -8.64 -18.06
CA GLY A 11 -13.50 -8.57 -19.38
C GLY A 11 -11.99 -8.81 -19.34
N GLU A 12 -11.24 -8.17 -20.24
CA GLU A 12 -9.80 -8.41 -20.39
C GLU A 12 -8.93 -7.47 -19.52
N GLU A 13 -9.41 -6.27 -19.20
CA GLU A 13 -8.56 -5.23 -18.60
C GLU A 13 -9.17 -4.52 -17.37
N GLU A 14 -10.47 -4.61 -17.14
CA GLU A 14 -11.13 -3.79 -16.13
C GLU A 14 -11.16 -4.46 -14.75
N LYS A 15 -10.58 -3.77 -13.73
CA LYS A 15 -10.69 -4.18 -12.32
C LYS A 15 -11.91 -3.50 -11.67
N LYS A 16 -12.84 -4.31 -11.16
CA LYS A 16 -14.02 -3.81 -10.43
C LYS A 16 -14.04 -4.26 -8.98
N GLY A 17 -14.27 -3.31 -8.07
CA GLY A 17 -14.51 -3.60 -6.66
C GLY A 17 -15.98 -3.89 -6.39
N VAL A 18 -16.25 -5.07 -5.86
CA VAL A 18 -17.54 -5.40 -5.24
C VAL A 18 -17.44 -5.11 -3.75
N SER A 19 -18.35 -4.29 -3.22
CA SER A 19 -18.43 -4.02 -1.79
C SER A 19 -19.83 -4.37 -1.28
N SER A 20 -19.91 -5.34 -0.39
CA SER A 20 -21.18 -5.79 0.19
C SER A 20 -20.94 -6.42 1.56
N PRO A 21 -21.78 -6.11 2.57
CA PRO A 21 -21.70 -6.77 3.87
C PRO A 21 -21.93 -8.28 3.79
N ILE A 22 -22.57 -8.77 2.75
CA ILE A 22 -22.85 -10.22 2.54
C ILE A 22 -21.56 -11.02 2.34
N ILE A 23 -20.52 -10.41 1.75
CA ILE A 23 -19.24 -11.11 1.51
C ILE A 23 -18.24 -10.97 2.64
N LEU A 24 -18.59 -10.27 3.72
CA LEU A 24 -17.76 -10.22 4.91
C LEU A 24 -17.78 -11.60 5.59
N PRO A 25 -16.62 -12.27 5.76
CA PRO A 25 -16.59 -13.59 6.38
C PRO A 25 -16.90 -13.53 7.89
N ASP A 26 -17.60 -14.53 8.38
CA ASP A 26 -17.90 -14.68 9.81
C ASP A 26 -16.67 -15.15 10.60
N LEU A 27 -15.77 -15.88 9.94
CA LEU A 27 -14.55 -16.43 10.53
C LEU A 27 -13.40 -16.34 9.54
N ALA A 28 -12.26 -15.79 9.96
CA ALA A 28 -11.00 -15.84 9.24
C ALA A 28 -10.01 -16.76 9.98
N ILE A 29 -9.45 -17.74 9.27
CA ILE A 29 -8.42 -18.63 9.79
C ILE A 29 -7.08 -18.24 9.19
N LEU A 30 -6.14 -17.83 10.03
CA LEU A 30 -4.81 -17.39 9.63
C LEU A 30 -3.80 -18.51 9.93
N ASP A 31 -3.56 -19.36 8.96
CA ASP A 31 -2.60 -20.45 9.06
C ASP A 31 -1.31 -20.09 8.31
N PRO A 32 -0.19 -19.81 9.02
CA PRO A 32 1.06 -19.41 8.39
C PRO A 32 1.69 -20.55 7.58
N GLU A 33 1.40 -21.82 7.86
CA GLU A 33 1.95 -22.96 7.13
C GLU A 33 1.50 -22.95 5.67
N LEU A 34 0.30 -22.45 5.38
CA LEU A 34 -0.21 -22.31 4.01
C LEU A 34 0.56 -21.28 3.17
N THR A 35 1.39 -20.46 3.80
CA THR A 35 2.19 -19.43 3.11
C THR A 35 3.65 -19.82 2.90
N LEU A 36 4.12 -20.95 3.45
CA LEU A 36 5.53 -21.37 3.38
C LEU A 36 6.03 -21.61 1.95
N GLY A 37 5.13 -21.97 1.03
CA GLY A 37 5.45 -22.17 -0.39
C GLY A 37 5.47 -20.90 -1.26
N LEU A 38 5.17 -19.73 -0.70
CA LEU A 38 5.14 -18.48 -1.49
C LEU A 38 6.55 -18.06 -1.90
N PRO A 39 6.76 -17.72 -3.19
CA PRO A 39 8.02 -17.13 -3.65
C PRO A 39 8.38 -15.84 -2.91
N ALA A 40 9.69 -15.59 -2.75
CA ALA A 40 10.19 -14.38 -2.08
C ALA A 40 9.63 -13.08 -2.70
N THR A 41 9.57 -13.01 -4.04
CA THR A 41 9.00 -11.86 -4.77
C THR A 41 7.51 -11.65 -4.49
N THR A 42 6.74 -12.73 -4.38
CA THR A 42 5.32 -12.67 -4.00
C THR A 42 5.17 -12.22 -2.56
N THR A 43 5.96 -12.80 -1.64
CA THR A 43 5.98 -12.38 -0.23
C THR A 43 6.32 -10.90 -0.08
N ALA A 44 7.33 -10.41 -0.81
CA ALA A 44 7.74 -9.01 -0.81
C ALA A 44 6.62 -8.08 -1.30
N SER A 45 6.07 -8.37 -2.48
CA SER A 45 5.06 -7.48 -3.10
C SER A 45 3.75 -7.46 -2.31
N THR A 46 3.25 -8.61 -1.83
CA THR A 46 2.03 -8.66 -1.01
C THR A 46 2.25 -8.09 0.38
N GLY A 47 3.47 -8.20 0.93
CA GLY A 47 3.84 -7.58 2.20
C GLY A 47 3.87 -6.05 2.12
N ILE A 48 4.45 -5.49 1.06
CA ILE A 48 4.39 -4.04 0.80
C ILE A 48 2.94 -3.60 0.59
N ASP A 49 2.12 -4.36 -0.13
CA ASP A 49 0.70 -4.06 -0.31
C ASP A 49 -0.07 -3.97 1.02
N ALA A 50 0.16 -4.94 1.91
CA ALA A 50 -0.42 -4.89 3.26
C ALA A 50 0.05 -3.65 4.06
N MET A 51 1.32 -3.22 3.89
CA MET A 51 1.80 -1.97 4.48
C MET A 51 1.10 -0.75 3.86
N VAL A 52 0.85 -0.75 2.54
CA VAL A 52 0.10 0.32 1.86
C VAL A 52 -1.33 0.41 2.41
N HIS A 53 -2.03 -0.72 2.60
CA HIS A 53 -3.35 -0.75 3.22
C HIS A 53 -3.36 -0.02 4.57
N ALA A 54 -2.36 -0.31 5.43
CA ALA A 54 -2.26 0.30 6.75
C ALA A 54 -1.91 1.81 6.66
N ILE A 55 -0.96 2.19 5.80
CA ILE A 55 -0.52 3.59 5.63
C ILE A 55 -1.66 4.44 5.08
N GLU A 56 -2.32 4.00 4.01
CA GLU A 56 -3.44 4.73 3.43
C GLU A 56 -4.65 4.77 4.37
N GLY A 57 -4.96 3.64 5.04
CA GLY A 57 -6.03 3.59 6.03
C GLY A 57 -5.79 4.54 7.21
N TYR A 58 -4.54 4.70 7.66
CA TYR A 58 -4.17 5.63 8.72
C TYR A 58 -4.36 7.10 8.32
N ALA A 59 -3.85 7.46 7.13
CA ALA A 59 -3.85 8.83 6.62
C ALA A 59 -5.12 9.22 5.85
N SER A 60 -6.06 8.28 5.66
CA SER A 60 -7.28 8.50 4.89
C SER A 60 -8.06 9.73 5.37
N SER A 61 -8.52 10.55 4.43
CA SER A 61 -9.42 11.69 4.71
C SER A 61 -10.88 11.29 4.86
N ASN A 62 -11.18 9.99 4.76
CA ASN A 62 -12.54 9.48 4.91
C ASN A 62 -13.11 9.80 6.30
N LYS A 63 -14.39 10.19 6.35
CA LYS A 63 -15.08 10.52 7.60
C LYS A 63 -15.15 9.36 8.62
N ASN A 64 -15.01 8.13 8.15
CA ASN A 64 -14.99 6.94 9.00
C ASN A 64 -13.61 6.65 9.60
N ASN A 65 -12.56 7.40 9.20
CA ASN A 65 -11.26 7.30 9.84
C ASN A 65 -11.38 7.69 11.32
N ASN A 66 -10.96 6.81 12.19
CA ASN A 66 -11.13 6.96 13.64
C ASN A 66 -9.98 6.33 14.43
N VAL A 67 -10.00 6.49 15.74
CA VAL A 67 -8.95 5.99 16.64
C VAL A 67 -8.75 4.48 16.50
N ILE A 68 -9.82 3.70 16.32
CA ILE A 68 -9.73 2.24 16.21
C ILE A 68 -9.02 1.84 14.91
N SER A 69 -9.42 2.43 13.77
CA SER A 69 -8.76 2.16 12.48
C SER A 69 -7.27 2.56 12.53
N LYS A 70 -6.95 3.67 13.17
CA LYS A 70 -5.56 4.10 13.36
C LYS A 70 -4.75 3.16 14.26
N MET A 71 -5.32 2.68 15.37
CA MET A 71 -4.67 1.68 16.23
C MET A 71 -4.38 0.37 15.47
N LEU A 72 -5.34 -0.11 14.69
CA LEU A 72 -5.17 -1.31 13.87
C LEU A 72 -4.07 -1.14 12.82
N ALA A 73 -4.03 0.03 12.16
CA ALA A 73 -2.99 0.36 11.17
C ALA A 73 -1.59 0.41 11.80
N ILE A 74 -1.45 1.00 12.99
CA ILE A 74 -0.18 1.03 13.72
C ILE A 74 0.29 -0.39 14.06
N GLU A 75 -0.59 -1.23 14.61
CA GLU A 75 -0.21 -2.58 14.99
C GLU A 75 0.11 -3.45 13.77
N ALA A 76 -0.64 -3.27 12.66
CA ALA A 76 -0.31 -3.88 11.38
C ALA A 76 1.11 -3.52 10.93
N LEU A 77 1.46 -2.23 10.95
CA LEU A 77 2.78 -1.76 10.52
C LEU A 77 3.93 -2.24 11.40
N LYS A 78 3.73 -2.40 12.70
CA LYS A 78 4.73 -3.00 13.60
C LYS A 78 5.03 -4.45 13.21
N LEU A 79 3.99 -5.25 13.00
CA LEU A 79 4.13 -6.67 12.64
C LEU A 79 4.75 -6.82 11.25
N LEU A 80 4.23 -6.09 10.26
CA LEU A 80 4.71 -6.14 8.88
C LEU A 80 6.14 -5.62 8.77
N GLY A 81 6.43 -4.42 9.28
CA GLY A 81 7.77 -3.83 9.24
C GLY A 81 8.82 -4.64 9.99
N GLY A 82 8.43 -5.26 11.11
CA GLY A 82 9.33 -6.11 11.90
C GLY A 82 9.59 -7.50 11.31
N SER A 83 8.79 -7.94 10.34
CA SER A 83 8.83 -9.34 9.87
C SER A 83 9.05 -9.51 8.36
N ILE A 84 8.77 -8.49 7.54
CA ILE A 84 8.78 -8.62 6.08
C ILE A 84 10.15 -9.05 5.52
N GLU A 85 11.26 -8.46 5.96
CA GLU A 85 12.59 -8.83 5.49
C GLU A 85 12.90 -10.28 5.86
N LYS A 86 12.57 -10.70 7.09
CA LYS A 86 12.79 -12.07 7.55
C LYS A 86 11.92 -13.06 6.77
N ALA A 87 10.66 -12.74 6.52
CA ALA A 87 9.76 -13.60 5.75
C ALA A 87 10.17 -13.75 4.27
N VAL A 88 10.80 -12.72 3.68
CA VAL A 88 11.32 -12.74 2.31
C VAL A 88 12.64 -13.52 2.22
N MET A 89 13.56 -13.30 3.16
CA MET A 89 14.88 -13.94 3.17
C MET A 89 14.81 -15.41 3.60
N ASP A 90 13.94 -15.74 4.54
CA ASP A 90 13.69 -17.09 5.05
C ASP A 90 12.20 -17.40 4.99
N GLY A 91 11.77 -17.89 3.82
CA GLY A 91 10.37 -18.26 3.56
C GLY A 91 9.85 -19.39 4.45
N SER A 92 10.72 -20.15 5.10
CA SER A 92 10.35 -21.22 6.03
C SER A 92 10.10 -20.75 7.46
N ASN A 93 10.33 -19.47 7.75
CA ASN A 93 10.17 -18.92 9.09
C ASN A 93 8.69 -18.72 9.44
N VAL A 94 8.10 -19.69 10.12
CA VAL A 94 6.67 -19.72 10.49
C VAL A 94 6.26 -18.51 11.32
N GLU A 95 7.13 -18.04 12.26
CA GLU A 95 6.84 -16.88 13.08
C GLU A 95 6.73 -15.60 12.22
N ALA A 96 7.69 -15.36 11.32
CA ALA A 96 7.64 -14.23 10.43
C ALA A 96 6.43 -14.30 9.50
N ARG A 97 6.10 -15.47 8.95
CA ARG A 97 4.89 -15.71 8.15
C ARG A 97 3.61 -15.42 8.94
N GLY A 98 3.54 -15.88 10.19
CA GLY A 98 2.40 -15.61 11.09
C GLY A 98 2.21 -14.11 11.35
N ASN A 99 3.31 -13.39 11.62
CA ASN A 99 3.28 -11.94 11.81
C ASN A 99 2.84 -11.19 10.54
N MET A 100 3.26 -11.66 9.34
CA MET A 100 2.81 -11.10 8.08
C MET A 100 1.30 -11.31 7.87
N LEU A 101 0.75 -12.49 8.17
CA LEU A 101 -0.69 -12.76 8.09
C LEU A 101 -1.50 -11.91 9.07
N ILE A 102 -1.08 -11.85 10.33
CA ILE A 102 -1.76 -11.05 11.35
C ILE A 102 -1.68 -9.57 10.98
N GLY A 103 -0.51 -9.09 10.54
CA GLY A 103 -0.33 -7.72 10.08
C GLY A 103 -1.24 -7.38 8.90
N ALA A 104 -1.34 -8.26 7.89
CA ALA A 104 -2.23 -8.09 6.75
C ALA A 104 -3.72 -8.08 7.17
N MET A 105 -4.12 -8.96 8.10
CA MET A 105 -5.47 -8.96 8.65
C MET A 105 -5.79 -7.64 9.37
N LEU A 106 -4.89 -7.14 10.22
CA LEU A 106 -5.09 -5.88 10.94
C LEU A 106 -5.16 -4.69 9.99
N ALA A 107 -4.31 -4.66 8.94
CA ALA A 107 -4.38 -3.66 7.87
C ALA A 107 -5.73 -3.74 7.14
N GLY A 108 -6.22 -4.96 6.85
CA GLY A 108 -7.53 -5.20 6.26
C GLY A 108 -8.67 -4.62 7.11
N LYS A 109 -8.67 -4.88 8.42
CA LYS A 109 -9.65 -4.31 9.35
C LYS A 109 -9.56 -2.79 9.47
N ALA A 110 -8.34 -2.21 9.39
CA ALA A 110 -8.15 -0.77 9.39
C ALA A 110 -8.79 -0.13 8.15
N PHE A 111 -8.45 -0.60 6.94
CA PHE A 111 -8.96 -0.01 5.71
C PHE A 111 -10.44 -0.34 5.42
N ALA A 112 -10.99 -1.40 5.98
CA ALA A 112 -12.43 -1.67 5.87
C ALA A 112 -13.28 -0.52 6.44
N ASN A 113 -12.78 0.20 7.43
CA ASN A 113 -13.42 1.38 8.02
C ASN A 113 -12.86 2.69 7.46
N SER A 114 -11.56 2.71 7.16
CA SER A 114 -10.83 3.89 6.68
C SER A 114 -10.20 3.57 5.32
N PRO A 115 -10.97 3.73 4.21
CA PRO A 115 -10.61 3.19 2.91
C PRO A 115 -9.27 3.72 2.37
N VAL A 116 -8.64 2.88 1.55
CA VAL A 116 -7.44 3.19 0.77
C VAL A 116 -7.68 4.31 -0.25
N ALA A 117 -6.61 4.86 -0.81
CA ALA A 117 -6.63 6.13 -1.52
C ALA A 117 -5.82 6.12 -2.84
N ALA A 118 -4.93 7.11 -3.02
CA ALA A 118 -4.28 7.38 -4.29
C ALA A 118 -3.22 6.33 -4.70
N VAL A 119 -2.55 5.66 -3.75
CA VAL A 119 -1.61 4.58 -4.10
C VAL A 119 -2.36 3.48 -4.86
N HIS A 120 -3.47 3.01 -4.30
CA HIS A 120 -4.32 2.01 -4.95
C HIS A 120 -4.95 2.53 -6.25
N ALA A 121 -5.43 3.78 -6.26
CA ALA A 121 -6.03 4.37 -7.46
C ALA A 121 -5.06 4.41 -8.64
N LEU A 122 -3.78 4.74 -8.38
CA LEU A 122 -2.74 4.78 -9.40
C LEU A 122 -2.15 3.39 -9.71
N ALA A 123 -2.26 2.43 -8.81
CA ALA A 123 -1.85 1.05 -9.08
C ALA A 123 -2.80 0.30 -10.05
N TYR A 124 -4.10 0.64 -10.07
CA TYR A 124 -5.07 -0.07 -10.91
C TYR A 124 -4.77 -0.04 -12.41
N PRO A 125 -4.43 1.11 -13.05
CA PRO A 125 -4.04 1.12 -14.47
C PRO A 125 -2.79 0.29 -14.76
N ILE A 126 -1.84 0.25 -13.84
CA ILE A 126 -0.62 -0.57 -13.95
C ILE A 126 -1.00 -2.06 -14.01
N GLY A 127 -1.78 -2.51 -13.04
CA GLY A 127 -2.21 -3.91 -12.97
C GLY A 127 -3.19 -4.30 -14.08
N GLY A 128 -4.09 -3.40 -14.47
CA GLY A 128 -5.11 -3.67 -15.49
C GLY A 128 -4.53 -3.74 -16.90
N THR A 129 -3.72 -2.74 -17.30
CA THR A 129 -3.21 -2.63 -18.66
C THR A 129 -1.95 -3.47 -18.90
N PHE A 130 -1.07 -3.57 -17.90
CA PHE A 130 0.25 -4.23 -18.05
C PHE A 130 0.36 -5.56 -17.33
N HIS A 131 -0.74 -6.04 -16.71
CA HIS A 131 -0.81 -7.32 -16.01
C HIS A 131 0.23 -7.48 -14.88
N ILE A 132 0.72 -6.36 -14.35
CA ILE A 132 1.59 -6.35 -13.18
C ILE A 132 0.77 -6.73 -11.94
N SER A 133 1.35 -7.57 -11.06
CA SER A 133 0.66 -7.99 -9.85
C SER A 133 0.26 -6.80 -8.98
N HIS A 134 -0.87 -6.91 -8.27
CA HIS A 134 -1.44 -5.80 -7.50
C HIS A 134 -0.46 -5.21 -6.49
N GLY A 135 0.18 -6.06 -5.68
CA GLY A 135 1.14 -5.59 -4.67
C GLY A 135 2.37 -4.93 -5.28
N LEU A 136 2.88 -5.42 -6.42
CA LEU A 136 3.98 -4.77 -7.13
C LEU A 136 3.54 -3.43 -7.73
N SER A 137 2.33 -3.34 -8.27
CA SER A 137 1.78 -2.09 -8.80
C SER A 137 1.70 -1.02 -7.70
N ASN A 138 1.25 -1.38 -6.50
CA ASN A 138 1.23 -0.50 -5.34
C ASN A 138 2.65 -0.10 -4.92
N SER A 139 3.59 -1.04 -4.85
CA SER A 139 5.00 -0.77 -4.49
C SER A 139 5.66 0.24 -5.42
N LEU A 140 5.41 0.15 -6.73
CA LEU A 140 5.99 1.03 -7.76
C LEU A 140 5.57 2.50 -7.63
N VAL A 141 4.38 2.79 -7.14
CA VAL A 141 3.86 4.16 -7.01
C VAL A 141 3.90 4.69 -5.58
N LEU A 142 4.02 3.83 -4.57
CA LEU A 142 3.97 4.19 -3.16
C LEU A 142 4.83 5.40 -2.79
N PRO A 143 6.17 5.41 -3.00
CA PRO A 143 7.01 6.51 -2.52
C PRO A 143 6.66 7.85 -3.20
N TYR A 144 6.24 7.80 -4.46
CA TYR A 144 5.89 9.00 -5.24
C TYR A 144 4.57 9.61 -4.80
N VAL A 145 3.58 8.78 -4.49
CA VAL A 145 2.28 9.23 -3.95
C VAL A 145 2.47 9.80 -2.54
N LEU A 146 3.26 9.14 -1.69
CA LEU A 146 3.50 9.67 -0.33
C LEU A 146 4.26 11.00 -0.38
N ARG A 147 5.24 11.17 -1.28
CA ARG A 147 5.92 12.46 -1.49
C ARG A 147 4.95 13.54 -1.99
N PHE A 148 4.06 13.20 -2.91
CA PHE A 148 3.01 14.11 -3.34
C PHE A 148 2.11 14.54 -2.19
N ASN A 149 1.66 13.59 -1.36
CA ASN A 149 0.78 13.85 -0.23
C ASN A 149 1.48 14.63 0.89
N SER A 150 2.79 14.43 1.11
CA SER A 150 3.56 15.04 2.21
C SER A 150 3.67 16.58 2.16
N VAL A 151 3.26 17.19 1.06
CA VAL A 151 3.11 18.66 0.95
C VAL A 151 1.95 19.14 1.84
N ASP A 152 0.92 18.32 2.05
CA ASP A 152 -0.11 18.57 3.05
C ASP A 152 0.43 18.29 4.45
N LEU A 153 0.29 19.28 5.36
CA LEU A 153 0.87 19.21 6.71
C LEU A 153 0.27 18.09 7.56
N LYS A 154 -1.03 17.80 7.36
CA LYS A 154 -1.69 16.71 8.09
C LYS A 154 -1.19 15.35 7.62
N ALA A 155 -1.07 15.15 6.30
CA ALA A 155 -0.51 13.93 5.73
C ALA A 155 0.93 13.71 6.17
N ALA A 156 1.76 14.76 6.13
CA ALA A 156 3.14 14.69 6.60
C ALA A 156 3.23 14.29 8.08
N LYS A 157 2.34 14.83 8.92
CA LYS A 157 2.23 14.46 10.33
C LYS A 157 1.81 13.00 10.50
N ASP A 158 0.76 12.56 9.81
CA ASP A 158 0.28 11.18 9.87
C ASP A 158 1.39 10.19 9.45
N TYR A 159 2.18 10.49 8.40
CA TYR A 159 3.32 9.66 7.97
C TYR A 159 4.47 9.67 8.99
N ALA A 160 4.79 10.83 9.56
CA ALA A 160 5.83 10.95 10.58
C ALA A 160 5.45 10.16 11.85
N GLU A 161 4.17 10.14 12.25
CA GLU A 161 3.66 9.36 13.36
C GLU A 161 3.80 7.84 13.14
N LEU A 162 3.70 7.37 11.87
CA LEU A 162 3.87 5.96 11.53
C LEU A 162 5.33 5.50 11.51
N ALA A 163 6.27 6.41 11.27
CA ALA A 163 7.68 6.11 11.04
C ALA A 163 8.34 5.19 12.10
N PRO A 164 8.22 5.44 13.41
CA PRO A 164 8.87 4.63 14.44
C PRO A 164 8.31 3.21 14.56
N TYR A 165 7.10 2.97 14.08
CA TYR A 165 6.47 1.65 14.13
C TYR A 165 6.98 0.71 13.03
N VAL A 166 7.39 1.28 11.89
CA VAL A 166 8.01 0.51 10.79
C VAL A 166 9.53 0.48 10.95
N PHE A 167 10.12 1.61 11.33
CA PHE A 167 11.56 1.81 11.44
C PHE A 167 11.94 2.30 12.85
N PRO A 168 12.02 1.41 13.86
CA PRO A 168 12.24 1.81 15.26
C PRO A 168 13.55 2.57 15.53
N LYS A 169 14.51 2.50 14.61
CA LYS A 169 15.81 3.22 14.70
C LYS A 169 15.78 4.61 14.05
N LEU A 170 14.64 5.02 13.47
CA LEU A 170 14.51 6.34 12.86
C LEU A 170 14.46 7.40 13.98
N ASP A 171 15.26 8.46 13.84
CA ASP A 171 15.26 9.57 14.80
C ASP A 171 14.03 10.48 14.58
N ILE A 172 13.09 10.43 15.50
CA ILE A 172 11.83 11.19 15.45
C ILE A 172 11.96 12.65 15.91
N ASN A 173 13.15 13.07 16.42
CA ASN A 173 13.35 14.41 16.96
C ASN A 173 13.75 15.44 15.88
N LYS A 174 13.87 15.04 14.61
CA LYS A 174 14.26 15.91 13.48
C LYS A 174 13.18 16.86 12.99
N GLY A 175 11.99 16.82 13.60
CA GLY A 175 10.80 17.55 13.16
C GLY A 175 10.00 16.80 12.10
N THR A 176 8.69 17.09 12.05
CA THR A 176 7.68 16.34 11.29
C THR A 176 8.04 16.14 9.81
N GLN A 177 8.44 17.20 9.11
CA GLN A 177 8.76 17.10 7.67
C GLN A 177 9.99 16.22 7.40
N ALA A 178 11.04 16.35 8.22
CA ALA A 178 12.24 15.55 8.07
C ALA A 178 11.99 14.07 8.39
N VAL A 179 11.21 13.78 9.44
CA VAL A 179 10.81 12.41 9.80
C VAL A 179 9.94 11.80 8.69
N CYS A 180 8.99 12.56 8.16
CA CYS A 180 8.14 12.12 7.04
C CYS A 180 8.98 11.80 5.79
N ALA A 181 9.89 12.68 5.39
CA ALA A 181 10.76 12.47 4.24
C ALA A 181 11.63 11.20 4.43
N GLU A 182 12.28 11.05 5.59
CA GLU A 182 13.10 9.87 5.90
C GLU A 182 12.26 8.59 5.94
N PHE A 183 11.02 8.65 6.43
CA PHE A 183 10.10 7.51 6.41
C PHE A 183 9.82 7.04 4.97
N ILE A 184 9.51 7.97 4.07
CA ILE A 184 9.24 7.67 2.66
C ILE A 184 10.49 7.07 1.98
N ASP A 185 11.66 7.67 2.20
CA ASP A 185 12.92 7.19 1.65
C ASP A 185 13.26 5.78 2.16
N LYS A 186 12.99 5.49 3.44
CA LYS A 186 13.19 4.15 4.02
C LYS A 186 12.19 3.11 3.49
N LEU A 187 10.96 3.50 3.14
CA LEU A 187 10.00 2.60 2.47
C LEU A 187 10.48 2.25 1.05
N GLU A 188 10.98 3.23 0.30
CA GLU A 188 11.58 3.00 -1.02
C GLU A 188 12.80 2.07 -0.91
N ASP A 189 13.69 2.33 0.04
CA ASP A 189 14.87 1.49 0.30
C ASP A 189 14.49 0.08 0.77
N LEU A 190 13.45 -0.06 1.61
CA LEU A 190 12.92 -1.37 1.99
C LEU A 190 12.46 -2.16 0.76
N SER A 191 11.64 -1.57 -0.10
CA SER A 191 11.19 -2.19 -1.34
C SER A 191 12.37 -2.67 -2.21
N LYS A 192 13.42 -1.85 -2.32
CA LYS A 192 14.66 -2.19 -3.04
C LYS A 192 15.40 -3.37 -2.39
N ARG A 193 15.55 -3.38 -1.04
CA ARG A 193 16.20 -4.49 -0.33
C ARG A 193 15.42 -5.79 -0.44
N LEU A 194 14.11 -5.72 -0.59
CA LEU A 194 13.25 -6.88 -0.84
C LEU A 194 13.34 -7.40 -2.29
N GLY A 195 14.15 -6.76 -3.15
CA GLY A 195 14.38 -7.19 -4.53
C GLY A 195 13.26 -6.81 -5.50
N LEU A 196 12.38 -5.87 -5.14
CA LEU A 196 11.30 -5.42 -6.02
C LEU A 196 11.80 -4.38 -7.03
N PRO A 197 11.28 -4.35 -8.26
CA PRO A 197 11.49 -3.26 -9.21
C PRO A 197 11.13 -1.91 -8.61
N GLN A 198 11.93 -0.88 -8.93
CA GLN A 198 11.78 0.47 -8.36
C GLN A 198 11.18 1.46 -9.33
N LYS A 199 11.15 1.14 -10.63
CA LYS A 199 10.70 2.02 -11.70
C LYS A 199 9.73 1.30 -12.63
N LEU A 200 8.78 2.04 -13.18
CA LEU A 200 7.82 1.51 -14.15
C LEU A 200 8.51 0.94 -15.40
N ARG A 201 9.63 1.54 -15.83
CA ARG A 201 10.41 1.03 -16.97
C ARG A 201 11.09 -0.33 -16.69
N GLU A 202 11.29 -0.71 -15.44
CA GLU A 202 11.87 -2.00 -15.05
C GLU A 202 10.88 -3.16 -15.16
N VAL A 203 9.61 -2.83 -15.37
CA VAL A 203 8.52 -3.78 -15.62
C VAL A 203 7.89 -3.55 -17.00
N ASP A 204 8.70 -3.09 -17.96
CA ASP A 204 8.36 -2.92 -19.36
C ASP A 204 7.20 -1.95 -19.66
N ILE A 205 6.93 -1.01 -18.75
CA ILE A 205 5.92 0.04 -18.98
C ILE A 205 6.57 1.18 -19.77
N PRO A 206 6.08 1.49 -20.99
CA PRO A 206 6.67 2.54 -21.81
C PRO A 206 6.30 3.93 -21.28
N LYS A 207 7.20 4.91 -21.47
CA LYS A 207 7.01 6.28 -20.94
C LYS A 207 5.74 6.97 -21.43
N ASN A 208 5.35 6.73 -22.68
CA ASN A 208 4.13 7.29 -23.26
C ASN A 208 2.84 6.74 -22.66
N ALA A 209 2.89 5.63 -21.90
CA ALA A 209 1.72 5.11 -21.19
C ALA A 209 1.31 5.98 -20.00
N CYS A 210 2.20 6.82 -19.46
CA CYS A 210 1.92 7.62 -18.27
C CYS A 210 0.69 8.52 -18.42
N GLU A 211 0.45 9.07 -19.63
CA GLU A 211 -0.71 9.92 -19.90
C GLU A 211 -2.02 9.13 -19.84
N LYS A 212 -2.07 7.98 -20.52
CA LYS A 212 -3.25 7.10 -20.48
C LYS A 212 -3.50 6.57 -19.04
N MET A 213 -2.45 6.14 -18.35
CA MET A 213 -2.57 5.68 -16.97
C MET A 213 -3.11 6.77 -16.04
N ALA A 214 -2.68 8.03 -16.21
CA ALA A 214 -3.20 9.15 -15.42
C ALA A 214 -4.69 9.34 -15.64
N SER A 215 -5.15 9.38 -16.90
CA SER A 215 -6.57 9.48 -17.23
C SER A 215 -7.39 8.30 -16.68
N ASP A 216 -6.86 7.07 -16.76
CA ASP A 216 -7.54 5.89 -16.25
C ASP A 216 -7.60 5.86 -14.70
N ALA A 217 -6.56 6.36 -14.03
CA ALA A 217 -6.53 6.50 -12.56
C ALA A 217 -7.63 7.44 -12.05
N MET A 218 -7.96 8.51 -12.80
CA MET A 218 -9.03 9.45 -12.41
C MET A 218 -10.41 8.81 -12.39
N LYS A 219 -10.61 7.66 -13.02
CA LYS A 219 -11.86 6.90 -12.96
C LYS A 219 -12.07 6.25 -11.59
N GLN A 220 -11.01 6.14 -10.77
CA GLN A 220 -11.06 5.55 -9.43
C GLN A 220 -11.53 6.55 -8.37
N THR A 221 -12.63 7.25 -8.65
CA THR A 221 -13.17 8.31 -7.78
C THR A 221 -13.46 7.84 -6.36
N ARG A 222 -13.91 6.57 -6.19
CA ARG A 222 -14.17 5.94 -4.89
C ARG A 222 -12.92 5.86 -4.01
N LEU A 223 -11.74 5.78 -4.60
CA LEU A 223 -10.46 5.71 -3.91
C LEU A 223 -9.87 7.11 -3.72
N LEU A 224 -9.84 7.90 -4.78
CA LEU A 224 -9.22 9.23 -4.77
C LEU A 224 -9.86 10.19 -3.76
N VAL A 225 -11.17 10.07 -3.51
CA VAL A 225 -11.89 10.89 -2.51
C VAL A 225 -11.34 10.71 -1.08
N ASN A 226 -10.67 9.61 -0.80
CA ASN A 226 -10.10 9.32 0.53
C ASN A 226 -8.66 9.83 0.67
N ASN A 227 -8.05 10.31 -0.41
CA ASN A 227 -6.66 10.76 -0.35
C ASN A 227 -6.56 12.05 0.48
N PRO A 228 -5.55 12.21 1.35
CA PRO A 228 -5.41 13.40 2.19
C PRO A 228 -5.23 14.70 1.40
N ARG A 229 -4.72 14.62 0.18
CA ARG A 229 -4.57 15.72 -0.77
C ARG A 229 -5.31 15.40 -2.06
N GLU A 230 -6.06 16.35 -2.60
CA GLU A 230 -6.71 16.18 -3.90
C GLU A 230 -5.69 15.85 -4.99
N VAL A 231 -6.06 14.88 -5.85
CA VAL A 231 -5.22 14.42 -6.97
C VAL A 231 -5.92 14.80 -8.26
N THR A 232 -5.27 15.63 -9.06
CA THR A 232 -5.71 15.94 -10.43
C THR A 232 -5.08 14.96 -11.43
N GLU A 233 -5.60 14.91 -12.66
CA GLU A 233 -5.01 14.11 -13.73
C GLU A 233 -3.55 14.52 -14.01
N LYS A 234 -3.26 15.83 -13.94
CA LYS A 234 -1.89 16.34 -14.05
C LYS A 234 -0.98 15.85 -12.93
N ASP A 235 -1.49 15.79 -11.70
CA ASP A 235 -0.72 15.26 -10.57
C ASP A 235 -0.44 13.77 -10.76
N ALA A 236 -1.45 12.99 -11.15
CA ALA A 236 -1.30 11.56 -11.46
C ALA A 236 -0.26 11.34 -12.58
N PHE A 237 -0.30 12.14 -13.65
CA PHE A 237 0.71 12.11 -14.70
C PHE A 237 2.11 12.40 -14.17
N ASN A 238 2.29 13.44 -13.34
CA ASN A 238 3.58 13.79 -12.76
C ASN A 238 4.12 12.70 -11.83
N ILE A 239 3.23 12.05 -11.06
CA ILE A 239 3.58 10.91 -10.21
C ILE A 239 4.10 9.75 -11.07
N TYR A 240 3.40 9.36 -12.14
CA TYR A 240 3.86 8.31 -13.04
C TYR A 240 5.16 8.66 -13.74
N GLN A 241 5.34 9.91 -14.18
CA GLN A 241 6.60 10.36 -14.77
C GLN A 241 7.78 10.24 -13.79
N SER A 242 7.54 10.54 -12.52
CA SER A 242 8.56 10.40 -11.46
C SER A 242 8.87 8.94 -11.14
N ALA A 243 7.87 8.07 -11.26
CA ALA A 243 8.01 6.62 -11.06
C ALA A 243 8.63 5.92 -12.27
N TRP A 244 8.68 6.55 -13.43
CA TRP A 244 9.27 5.98 -14.64
C TRP A 244 10.78 6.23 -14.70
#